data_6332e13670ce8d0aefa8d55479d20169
#
_entry.id   6332e13670ce8d0aefa8d55479d20169
#
_cell.length_a   1.000
_cell.length_b   1.000
_cell.length_c   1.000
_cell.angle_alpha   90.00
_cell.angle_beta   90.00
_cell.angle_gamma   90.00
#
_symmetry.space_group_name_H-M   'P 1'
#
loop_
_entity.id
_entity.type
_entity.pdbx_description
1 polymer ?
#
loop_
_entity_poly.entity_id
_entity_poly.type
_entity_poly.pdbx_seq_one_letter_code
_entity_poly.pdbx_strand_id
1 'polypeptide(L)'
;MVSKITEMINKRQDANKYIIQHLTTLVNKYPELRFGQILAISNVIQYEHISCDSDQYVEVVKDPFNEESVVTLRRVNNKMNSLI
;
A
#
# COMPACT_ATOMS: atom_id res chain seq x y z
N MET A 1 21.01 14.43 -20.27
CA MET A 1 21.13 13.20 -19.46
C MET A 1 20.46 13.41 -18.11
N VAL A 2 19.51 12.57 -17.79
CA VAL A 2 18.81 12.64 -16.50
C VAL A 2 19.68 12.01 -15.43
N SER A 3 19.87 12.72 -14.29
CA SER A 3 20.64 12.17 -13.17
C SER A 3 19.92 10.98 -12.55
N LYS A 4 20.67 10.10 -11.85
CA LYS A 4 20.08 8.97 -11.12
C LYS A 4 19.05 9.44 -10.09
N ILE A 5 19.28 10.57 -9.44
CA ILE A 5 18.34 11.16 -8.47
C ILE A 5 17.04 11.54 -9.15
N THR A 6 17.11 12.15 -10.33
CA THR A 6 15.91 12.52 -11.11
C THR A 6 15.14 11.29 -11.55
N GLU A 7 15.84 10.23 -11.99
CA GLU A 7 15.19 8.95 -12.34
C GLU A 7 14.47 8.33 -11.14
N MET A 8 15.08 8.35 -9.97
CA MET A 8 14.46 7.82 -8.75
C MET A 8 13.20 8.61 -8.40
N ILE A 9 13.26 9.94 -8.50
CA ILE A 9 12.09 10.80 -8.25
C ILE A 9 10.98 10.50 -9.24
N ASN A 10 11.30 10.36 -10.52
CA ASN A 10 10.31 10.07 -11.56
C ASN A 10 9.64 8.71 -11.33
N LYS A 11 10.41 7.68 -11.00
CA LYS A 11 9.86 6.35 -10.69
C LYS A 11 8.96 6.38 -9.47
N ARG A 12 9.36 7.13 -8.44
CA ARG A 12 8.56 7.28 -7.23
C ARG A 12 7.24 7.98 -7.51
N GLN A 13 7.28 9.08 -8.28
CA GLN A 13 6.07 9.81 -8.66
C GLN A 13 5.12 8.97 -9.50
N ASP A 14 5.65 8.23 -10.46
CA ASP A 14 4.83 7.34 -11.29
C ASP A 14 4.18 6.25 -10.44
N ALA A 15 4.93 5.63 -9.54
CA ALA A 15 4.38 4.62 -8.63
C ALA A 15 3.29 5.22 -7.74
N ASN A 16 3.50 6.42 -7.20
CA ASN A 16 2.50 7.12 -6.38
C ASN A 16 1.21 7.35 -7.15
N LYS A 17 1.32 7.79 -8.41
CA LYS A 17 0.14 8.02 -9.27
C LYS A 17 -0.65 6.74 -9.50
N TYR A 18 0.03 5.62 -9.76
CA TYR A 18 -0.63 4.33 -9.94
C TYR A 18 -1.32 3.86 -8.66
N ILE A 19 -0.67 4.05 -7.50
CA ILE A 19 -1.28 3.72 -6.21
C ILE A 19 -2.56 4.53 -6.01
N ILE A 20 -2.53 5.83 -6.30
CA ILE A 20 -3.69 6.71 -6.20
C ILE A 20 -4.81 6.25 -7.13
N GLN A 21 -4.49 5.84 -8.35
CA GLN A 21 -5.49 5.31 -9.29
C GLN A 21 -6.15 4.05 -8.72
N HIS A 22 -5.38 3.14 -8.14
CA HIS A 22 -5.92 1.94 -7.50
C HIS A 22 -6.84 2.30 -6.33
N LEU A 23 -6.43 3.25 -5.50
CA LEU A 23 -7.26 3.70 -4.37
C LEU A 23 -8.56 4.32 -4.87
N THR A 24 -8.51 5.13 -5.93
CA THR A 24 -9.70 5.71 -6.55
C THR A 24 -10.67 4.61 -7.02
N THR A 25 -10.14 3.58 -7.66
CA THR A 25 -10.94 2.44 -8.10
C THR A 25 -11.63 1.76 -6.92
N LEU A 26 -10.91 1.56 -5.82
CA LEU A 26 -11.47 0.91 -4.63
C LEU A 26 -12.50 1.80 -3.92
N VAL A 27 -12.26 3.11 -3.86
CA VAL A 27 -13.24 4.06 -3.31
C VAL A 27 -14.56 3.97 -4.06
N ASN A 28 -14.50 3.90 -5.38
CA ASN A 28 -15.70 3.80 -6.22
C ASN A 28 -16.38 2.43 -6.11
N LYS A 29 -15.59 1.37 -5.96
CA LYS A 29 -16.12 0.00 -5.88
C LYS A 29 -16.73 -0.31 -4.52
N TYR A 30 -16.19 0.27 -3.46
CA TYR A 30 -16.61 0.01 -2.07
C TYR A 30 -17.00 1.32 -1.38
N PRO A 31 -18.11 1.96 -1.77
CA PRO A 31 -18.49 3.27 -1.24
C PRO A 31 -18.81 3.26 0.25
N GLU A 32 -19.09 2.08 0.83
CA GLU A 32 -19.40 1.92 2.25
C GLU A 32 -18.15 1.92 3.13
N LEU A 33 -16.96 1.75 2.55
CA LEU A 33 -15.73 1.64 3.34
C LEU A 33 -15.16 3.02 3.69
N ARG A 34 -14.67 3.13 4.91
CA ARG A 34 -13.89 4.29 5.35
C ARG A 34 -12.51 4.25 4.71
N PHE A 35 -11.87 5.41 4.58
CA PHE A 35 -10.59 5.50 3.88
C PHE A 35 -9.51 4.59 4.48
N GLY A 36 -9.42 4.51 5.82
CA GLY A 36 -8.49 3.61 6.48
C GLY A 36 -8.73 2.14 6.12
N GLN A 37 -9.99 1.74 5.95
CA GLN A 37 -10.35 0.40 5.52
C GLN A 37 -9.91 0.15 4.08
N ILE A 38 -10.04 1.14 3.22
CA ILE A 38 -9.55 1.07 1.83
C ILE A 38 -8.03 0.87 1.80
N LEU A 39 -7.30 1.61 2.63
CA LEU A 39 -5.85 1.44 2.74
C LEU A 39 -5.48 0.02 3.18
N ALA A 40 -6.26 -0.56 4.09
CA ALA A 40 -6.03 -1.91 4.58
C ALA A 40 -6.32 -2.97 3.51
N ILE A 41 -7.47 -2.89 2.82
CA ILE A 41 -7.82 -3.89 1.80
C ILE A 41 -6.90 -3.83 0.58
N SER A 42 -6.34 -2.66 0.28
CA SER A 42 -5.40 -2.48 -0.83
C SER A 42 -3.99 -2.95 -0.49
N ASN A 43 -3.71 -3.22 0.78
CA ASN A 43 -2.36 -3.51 1.30
C ASN A 43 -1.39 -2.32 1.21
N VAL A 44 -1.89 -1.09 1.10
CA VAL A 44 -1.05 0.09 1.30
C VAL A 44 -0.51 0.07 2.73
N ILE A 45 -1.39 -0.22 3.70
CA ILE A 45 -0.97 -0.54 5.06
C ILE A 45 -1.16 -2.04 5.29
N GLN A 46 -0.34 -2.60 6.16
CA GLN A 46 -0.39 -4.02 6.47
C GLN A 46 -0.53 -4.20 7.98
N TYR A 47 -1.32 -5.21 8.36
CA TYR A 47 -1.48 -5.62 9.74
C TYR A 47 -0.70 -6.92 9.94
N GLU A 48 0.16 -6.97 10.94
CA GLU A 48 0.89 -8.16 11.31
C GLU A 48 0.53 -8.59 12.73
N HIS A 49 0.32 -9.88 12.90
CA HIS A 49 0.14 -10.45 14.22
C HIS A 49 1.49 -11.02 14.67
N ILE A 50 2.01 -10.48 15.76
CA ILE A 50 3.26 -10.98 16.35
C ILE A 50 2.90 -11.77 17.58
N SER A 51 3.29 -13.05 17.58
CA SER A 51 3.10 -13.94 18.74
C SER A 51 4.12 -13.57 19.81
N CYS A 52 3.62 -13.25 21.00
CA CYS A 52 4.45 -13.08 22.19
C CYS A 52 4.45 -14.35 23.03
N ASP A 53 5.38 -14.45 23.99
CA ASP A 53 5.71 -15.68 24.74
C ASP A 53 4.57 -16.27 25.59
N SER A 54 3.36 -15.73 25.60
CA SER A 54 2.28 -16.14 26.48
C SER A 54 0.92 -16.17 25.82
N ASP A 55 0.79 -16.79 24.67
CA ASP A 55 -0.47 -16.92 23.93
C ASP A 55 -1.14 -15.58 23.59
N GLN A 56 -0.43 -14.46 23.72
CA GLN A 56 -0.93 -13.15 23.39
C GLN A 56 -0.42 -12.73 22.01
N TYR A 57 -1.30 -12.14 21.22
CA TYR A 57 -0.97 -11.57 19.93
C TYR A 57 -0.87 -10.06 20.07
N VAL A 58 0.20 -9.47 19.51
CA VAL A 58 0.26 -8.03 19.33
C VAL A 58 0.04 -7.76 17.85
N GLU A 59 -0.98 -6.98 17.54
CA GLU A 59 -1.24 -6.53 16.19
C GLU A 59 -0.39 -5.31 15.90
N VAL A 60 0.47 -5.41 14.89
CA VAL A 60 1.33 -4.30 14.47
C VAL A 60 0.87 -3.83 13.10
N VAL A 61 0.66 -2.52 12.98
CA VAL A 61 0.33 -1.87 11.72
C VAL A 61 1.62 -1.42 11.06
N LYS A 62 1.86 -1.92 9.86
CA LYS A 62 2.96 -1.44 9.03
C LYS A 62 2.44 -0.44 8.02
N ASP A 63 2.95 0.79 8.08
CA ASP A 63 2.68 1.79 7.07
C ASP A 63 3.86 1.90 6.10
N PRO A 64 3.65 2.47 4.91
CA PRO A 64 4.69 2.56 3.89
C PRO A 64 5.58 3.80 4.02
N PHE A 65 5.62 4.44 5.18
CA PHE A 65 6.33 5.72 5.36
C PHE A 65 7.80 5.63 4.93
N ASN A 66 8.48 4.54 5.32
CA ASN A 66 9.89 4.34 4.98
C ASN A 66 10.09 3.38 3.80
N GLU A 67 9.01 3.06 3.10
CA GLU A 67 9.05 2.13 1.97
C GLU A 67 9.11 2.88 0.66
N GLU A 68 9.94 2.40 -0.28
CA GLU A 68 9.97 2.99 -1.60
C GLU A 68 8.65 2.71 -2.33
N SER A 69 8.12 3.72 -3.02
CA SER A 69 6.78 3.66 -3.63
C SER A 69 6.62 2.51 -4.64
N VAL A 70 7.70 2.14 -5.33
CA VAL A 70 7.67 1.01 -6.28
C VAL A 70 7.35 -0.31 -5.55
N VAL A 71 7.87 -0.48 -4.34
CA VAL A 71 7.59 -1.68 -3.52
C VAL A 71 6.15 -1.67 -3.05
N THR A 72 5.65 -0.53 -2.58
CA THR A 72 4.24 -0.36 -2.20
C THR A 72 3.33 -0.69 -3.39
N LEU A 73 3.63 -0.13 -4.57
CA LEU A 73 2.84 -0.36 -5.78
C LEU A 73 2.79 -1.85 -6.14
N ARG A 74 3.92 -2.56 -6.09
CA ARG A 74 3.97 -3.99 -6.39
C ARG A 74 3.03 -4.78 -5.48
N ARG A 75 3.05 -4.47 -4.20
CA ARG A 75 2.16 -5.11 -3.23
C ARG A 75 0.70 -4.79 -3.50
N VAL A 76 0.40 -3.53 -3.81
CA VAL A 76 -0.96 -3.09 -4.14
C VAL A 76 -1.43 -3.75 -5.44
N ASN A 77 -0.59 -3.82 -6.47
CA ASN A 77 -0.93 -4.49 -7.73
C ASN A 77 -1.32 -5.95 -7.50
N ASN A 78 -0.55 -6.66 -6.67
CA ASN A 78 -0.84 -8.06 -6.36
C ASN A 78 -2.20 -8.19 -5.66
N LYS A 79 -2.52 -7.28 -4.76
CA LYS A 79 -3.80 -7.29 -4.05
C LYS A 79 -4.96 -6.94 -4.99
N MET A 80 -4.77 -5.95 -5.86
CA MET A 80 -5.80 -5.57 -6.82
C MET A 80 -6.20 -6.72 -7.72
N ASN A 81 -5.26 -7.57 -8.11
CA ASN A 81 -5.53 -8.75 -8.93
C ASN A 81 -6.50 -9.72 -8.25
N SER A 82 -6.50 -9.78 -6.92
CA SER A 82 -7.43 -10.64 -6.18
C SER A 82 -8.74 -9.95 -5.82
N LEU A 83 -8.81 -8.62 -5.91
CA LEU A 83 -10.02 -7.84 -5.59
C LEU A 83 -10.91 -7.57 -6.80
N ILE A 84 -10.38 -7.73 -8.00
CA ILE A 84 -11.10 -7.43 -9.26
C ILE A 84 -11.67 -8.69 -9.87
#